data_9bae427dbf80a24d3f3de4fbb6ddc2c3
#
_entry.id   9bae427dbf80a24d3f3de4fbb6ddc2c3
#
_cell.length_a   1.000
_cell.length_b   1.000
_cell.length_c   1.000
_cell.angle_alpha   90.00
_cell.angle_beta   90.00
_cell.angle_gamma   90.00
#
_symmetry.space_group_name_H-M   'P 1'
#
loop_
_entity.id
_entity.type
_entity.pdbx_description
1 polymer ?
#
loop_
_entity_poly.entity_id
_entity_poly.type
_entity_poly.pdbx_seq_one_letter_code
_entity_poly.pdbx_strand_id
1 'polypeptide(L)'
;MPFDFDYDYSFDGIMRSFEDSLQRLGLDCIDILYMHDIGTMTHGDDNYEYFKTAMDGGYRAMDELRSDGRVKAIGLGVNEWQVCEQALDYGDWDCFLLAGRYTLLEQKALDTFLPKCEKRNCSIIIGGAYNSGILATGVRGSGPHLYNYLDAPDHIISKVAKIEAVCDL
;
A
#
# COMPACT_ATOMS: atom_id res chain seq x y z
N MET A 1 16.12 -2.25 -18.33
CA MET A 1 16.09 -3.72 -18.42
C MET A 1 14.90 -4.09 -19.28
N PRO A 2 14.98 -5.11 -20.14
CA PRO A 2 13.84 -5.51 -20.97
C PRO A 2 12.93 -6.47 -20.22
N PHE A 3 12.48 -6.07 -19.02
CA PHE A 3 11.51 -6.83 -18.22
C PHE A 3 10.29 -5.95 -18.03
N ASP A 4 9.15 -6.41 -18.52
CA ASP A 4 7.85 -5.88 -18.17
C ASP A 4 7.35 -6.64 -16.94
N PHE A 5 6.51 -5.99 -16.13
CA PHE A 5 5.80 -6.62 -15.04
C PHE A 5 4.39 -6.99 -15.51
N ASP A 6 3.88 -8.11 -15.00
CA ASP A 6 2.52 -8.58 -15.24
C ASP A 6 1.79 -8.70 -13.90
N TYR A 7 0.56 -8.18 -13.85
CA TYR A 7 -0.28 -8.26 -12.66
C TYR A 7 -1.13 -9.51 -12.69
N ASP A 8 -0.68 -10.57 -12.02
CA ASP A 8 -1.42 -11.83 -11.87
C ASP A 8 -1.78 -12.05 -10.39
N TYR A 9 -3.00 -11.65 -10.02
CA TYR A 9 -3.53 -11.83 -8.66
C TYR A 9 -4.32 -13.13 -8.50
N SER A 10 -4.25 -14.05 -9.44
CA SER A 10 -4.84 -15.37 -9.30
C SER A 10 -4.15 -16.17 -8.18
N PHE A 11 -4.80 -17.27 -7.76
CA PHE A 11 -4.20 -18.19 -6.80
C PHE A 11 -2.82 -18.67 -7.27
N ASP A 12 -2.74 -19.16 -8.52
CA ASP A 12 -1.49 -19.68 -9.09
C ASP A 12 -0.44 -18.57 -9.28
N GLY A 13 -0.88 -17.36 -9.63
CA GLY A 13 -0.02 -16.19 -9.76
C GLY A 13 0.65 -15.82 -8.44
N ILE A 14 -0.11 -15.76 -7.35
CA ILE A 14 0.44 -15.49 -6.00
C ILE A 14 1.39 -16.61 -5.56
N MET A 15 1.01 -17.87 -5.73
CA MET A 15 1.87 -19.00 -5.34
C MET A 15 3.20 -18.98 -6.11
N ARG A 16 3.16 -18.75 -7.41
CA ARG A 16 4.36 -18.62 -8.25
C ARG A 16 5.23 -17.43 -7.83
N SER A 17 4.61 -16.26 -7.60
CA SER A 17 5.32 -15.05 -7.16
C SER A 17 5.98 -15.23 -5.79
N PHE A 18 5.35 -15.97 -4.88
CA PHE A 18 5.93 -16.32 -3.58
C PHE A 18 7.19 -17.19 -3.75
N GLU A 19 7.13 -18.27 -4.54
CA GLU A 19 8.28 -19.14 -4.80
C GLU A 19 9.44 -18.38 -5.49
N ASP A 20 9.13 -17.55 -6.48
CA ASP A 20 10.09 -16.71 -7.17
C ASP A 20 10.74 -15.69 -6.20
N SER A 21 9.99 -15.22 -5.20
CA SER A 21 10.50 -14.30 -4.18
C SER A 21 11.48 -14.97 -3.25
N LEU A 22 11.23 -16.21 -2.81
CA LEU A 22 12.18 -17.00 -2.03
C LEU A 22 13.50 -17.19 -2.79
N GLN A 23 13.41 -17.50 -4.10
CA GLN A 23 14.60 -17.66 -4.94
C GLN A 23 15.39 -16.35 -5.10
N ARG A 24 14.71 -15.22 -5.38
CA ARG A 24 15.38 -13.91 -5.52
C ARG A 24 16.04 -13.45 -4.23
N LEU A 25 15.41 -13.71 -3.09
CA LEU A 25 15.93 -13.32 -1.78
C LEU A 25 17.01 -14.28 -1.28
N GLY A 26 17.05 -15.51 -1.79
CA GLY A 26 17.94 -16.56 -1.30
C GLY A 26 17.58 -16.98 0.13
N LEU A 27 16.31 -16.93 0.50
CA LEU A 27 15.77 -17.28 1.81
C LEU A 27 14.90 -18.53 1.70
N ASP A 28 14.75 -19.22 2.82
CA ASP A 28 13.86 -20.38 2.95
C ASP A 28 12.46 -20.00 3.47
N CYS A 29 12.29 -18.79 3.98
CA CYS A 29 11.02 -18.29 4.49
C CYS A 29 10.85 -16.78 4.25
N ILE A 30 9.59 -16.34 4.25
CA ILE A 30 9.17 -14.94 4.22
C ILE A 30 8.25 -14.74 5.41
N ASP A 31 8.52 -13.74 6.26
CA ASP A 31 7.70 -13.49 7.44
C ASP A 31 6.39 -12.80 7.09
N ILE A 32 6.43 -11.78 6.21
CA ILE A 32 5.27 -11.00 5.82
C ILE A 32 5.17 -10.98 4.30
N LEU A 33 4.02 -11.37 3.76
CA LEU A 33 3.73 -11.35 2.33
C LEU A 33 2.70 -10.26 2.02
N TYR A 34 3.03 -9.38 1.08
CA TYR A 34 2.13 -8.33 0.61
C TYR A 34 1.69 -8.57 -0.82
N MET A 35 0.38 -8.49 -1.07
CA MET A 35 -0.15 -8.31 -2.41
C MET A 35 -0.09 -6.82 -2.77
N HIS A 36 0.51 -6.50 -3.91
CA HIS A 36 0.88 -5.12 -4.25
C HIS A 36 -0.07 -4.49 -5.26
N ASP A 37 -0.42 -3.22 -5.02
CA ASP A 37 -1.09 -2.33 -5.98
C ASP A 37 -2.38 -2.87 -6.63
N ILE A 38 -3.30 -3.41 -5.85
CA ILE A 38 -4.60 -3.93 -6.32
C ILE A 38 -5.68 -2.83 -6.48
N GLY A 39 -5.30 -1.56 -6.47
CA GLY A 39 -6.22 -0.42 -6.42
C GLY A 39 -6.44 0.27 -7.78
N THR A 40 -7.38 1.23 -7.76
CA THR A 40 -7.76 2.03 -8.93
C THR A 40 -6.62 2.87 -9.49
N MET A 41 -5.68 3.31 -8.64
CA MET A 41 -4.51 4.07 -9.11
C MET A 41 -3.65 3.28 -10.09
N THR A 42 -3.63 1.96 -9.97
CA THR A 42 -2.85 1.07 -10.84
C THR A 42 -3.68 0.57 -12.02
N HIS A 43 -4.93 0.19 -11.78
CA HIS A 43 -5.74 -0.53 -12.76
C HIS A 43 -6.84 0.30 -13.42
N GLY A 44 -7.06 1.54 -12.97
CA GLY A 44 -8.07 2.43 -13.58
C GLY A 44 -9.46 1.80 -13.59
N ASP A 45 -10.10 1.80 -14.76
CA ASP A 45 -11.46 1.28 -14.96
C ASP A 45 -11.55 -0.25 -14.83
N ASP A 46 -10.44 -0.97 -15.03
CA ASP A 46 -10.38 -2.43 -14.93
C ASP A 46 -10.22 -2.92 -13.48
N ASN A 47 -10.12 -1.99 -12.52
CA ASN A 47 -9.86 -2.30 -11.11
C ASN A 47 -10.83 -3.32 -10.51
N TYR A 48 -12.10 -3.30 -10.91
CA TYR A 48 -13.09 -4.23 -10.37
C TYR A 48 -12.72 -5.69 -10.60
N GLU A 49 -12.28 -6.04 -11.80
CA GLU A 49 -11.91 -7.42 -12.16
C GLU A 49 -10.60 -7.85 -11.47
N TYR A 50 -9.64 -6.94 -11.41
CA TYR A 50 -8.39 -7.18 -10.68
C TYR A 50 -8.65 -7.38 -9.17
N PHE A 51 -9.43 -6.51 -8.55
CA PHE A 51 -9.78 -6.64 -7.13
C PHE A 51 -10.54 -7.94 -6.85
N LYS A 52 -11.50 -8.30 -7.71
CA LYS A 52 -12.24 -9.56 -7.59
C LYS A 52 -11.32 -10.77 -7.67
N THR A 53 -10.41 -10.80 -8.66
CA THR A 53 -9.41 -11.87 -8.80
C THR A 53 -8.48 -11.93 -7.59
N ALA A 54 -8.04 -10.78 -7.10
CA ALA A 54 -7.21 -10.66 -5.90
C ALA A 54 -7.90 -11.23 -4.65
N MET A 55 -9.20 -10.99 -4.48
CA MET A 55 -9.93 -11.51 -3.32
C MET A 55 -10.30 -12.99 -3.48
N ASP A 56 -10.82 -13.40 -4.65
CA ASP A 56 -11.28 -14.78 -4.88
C ASP A 56 -10.11 -15.79 -4.99
N GLY A 57 -8.98 -15.38 -5.55
CA GLY A 57 -7.80 -16.23 -5.77
C GLY A 57 -6.63 -15.86 -4.90
N GLY A 58 -6.16 -14.61 -5.01
CA GLY A 58 -4.95 -14.15 -4.34
C GLY A 58 -5.01 -14.22 -2.82
N TYR A 59 -6.08 -13.71 -2.21
CA TYR A 59 -6.27 -13.82 -0.76
C TYR A 59 -6.25 -15.28 -0.30
N ARG A 60 -6.95 -16.18 -1.01
CA ARG A 60 -6.95 -17.61 -0.67
C ARG A 60 -5.54 -18.23 -0.70
N ALA A 61 -4.73 -17.90 -1.71
CA ALA A 61 -3.36 -18.37 -1.78
C ALA A 61 -2.52 -17.87 -0.59
N MET A 62 -2.65 -16.59 -0.25
CA MET A 62 -1.94 -16.00 0.87
C MET A 62 -2.38 -16.59 2.21
N ASP A 63 -3.68 -16.81 2.40
CA ASP A 63 -4.25 -17.43 3.61
C ASP A 63 -3.81 -18.88 3.76
N GLU A 64 -3.71 -19.63 2.67
CA GLU A 64 -3.14 -20.99 2.65
C GLU A 64 -1.66 -20.96 3.06
N LEU A 65 -0.85 -20.08 2.47
CA LEU A 65 0.56 -19.92 2.84
C LEU A 65 0.74 -19.57 4.33
N ARG A 66 -0.15 -18.74 4.90
CA ARG A 66 -0.15 -18.41 6.32
C ARG A 66 -0.57 -19.61 7.16
N SER A 67 -1.63 -20.31 6.78
CA SER A 67 -2.15 -21.48 7.49
C SER A 67 -1.15 -22.64 7.53
N ASP A 68 -0.38 -22.82 6.46
CA ASP A 68 0.71 -23.80 6.35
C ASP A 68 1.99 -23.37 7.09
N GLY A 69 2.01 -22.15 7.63
CA GLY A 69 3.18 -21.60 8.34
C GLY A 69 4.34 -21.19 7.43
N ARG A 70 4.13 -21.09 6.12
CA ARG A 70 5.13 -20.64 5.14
C ARG A 70 5.34 -19.13 5.17
N VAL A 71 4.33 -18.38 5.60
CA VAL A 71 4.41 -16.97 6.00
C VAL A 71 3.75 -16.79 7.36
N LYS A 72 4.12 -15.73 8.11
CA LYS A 72 3.54 -15.44 9.44
C LYS A 72 2.40 -14.43 9.37
N ALA A 73 2.45 -13.55 8.36
CA ALA A 73 1.47 -12.48 8.19
C ALA A 73 1.23 -12.20 6.71
N ILE A 74 0.01 -11.77 6.40
CA ILE A 74 -0.39 -11.40 5.05
C ILE A 74 -1.02 -10.01 5.03
N GLY A 75 -0.87 -9.30 3.93
CA GLY A 75 -1.39 -7.95 3.80
C GLY A 75 -1.43 -7.41 2.38
N LEU A 76 -1.71 -6.11 2.29
CA LEU A 76 -1.66 -5.36 1.03
C LEU A 76 -0.59 -4.26 1.14
N GLY A 77 0.12 -4.01 0.04
CA GLY A 77 1.03 -2.90 -0.11
C GLY A 77 0.50 -1.93 -1.18
N VAL A 78 -0.06 -0.79 -0.78
CA VAL A 78 -0.80 0.09 -1.70
C VAL A 78 -0.66 1.58 -1.37
N ASN A 79 -0.99 2.43 -2.36
CA ASN A 79 -1.12 3.88 -2.21
C ASN A 79 -2.59 4.34 -1.97
N GLU A 80 -3.51 3.43 -1.66
CA GLU A 80 -4.94 3.71 -1.55
C GLU A 80 -5.53 3.01 -0.31
N TRP A 81 -5.97 3.78 0.69
CA TRP A 81 -6.60 3.20 1.88
C TRP A 81 -7.99 2.60 1.59
N GLN A 82 -8.68 3.09 0.56
CA GLN A 82 -10.03 2.64 0.19
C GLN A 82 -10.04 1.17 -0.21
N VAL A 83 -9.06 0.72 -0.98
CA VAL A 83 -8.96 -0.67 -1.39
C VAL A 83 -8.62 -1.59 -0.21
N CYS A 84 -7.80 -1.12 0.73
CA CYS A 84 -7.57 -1.84 1.98
C CYS A 84 -8.85 -1.96 2.83
N GLU A 85 -9.63 -0.88 2.91
CA GLU A 85 -10.90 -0.88 3.65
C GLU A 85 -11.90 -1.87 3.05
N GLN A 86 -11.99 -1.96 1.71
CA GLN A 86 -12.80 -2.96 1.02
C GLN A 86 -12.29 -4.38 1.28
N ALA A 87 -10.98 -4.60 1.22
CA ALA A 87 -10.37 -5.91 1.45
C ALA A 87 -10.65 -6.47 2.86
N LEU A 88 -10.76 -5.60 3.88
CA LEU A 88 -11.14 -6.00 5.23
C LEU A 88 -12.51 -6.71 5.31
N ASP A 89 -13.39 -6.51 4.35
CA ASP A 89 -14.69 -7.17 4.31
C ASP A 89 -14.63 -8.59 3.70
N TYR A 90 -13.51 -8.95 3.06
CA TYR A 90 -13.32 -10.24 2.40
C TYR A 90 -12.52 -11.26 3.20
N GLY A 91 -11.70 -10.81 4.15
CA GLY A 91 -10.85 -11.72 4.89
C GLY A 91 -10.17 -11.11 6.12
N ASP A 92 -9.41 -11.95 6.79
CA ASP A 92 -8.63 -11.58 7.96
C ASP A 92 -7.19 -11.26 7.54
N TRP A 93 -6.89 -9.98 7.53
CA TRP A 93 -5.59 -9.43 7.19
C TRP A 93 -4.81 -9.09 8.46
N ASP A 94 -3.49 -9.35 8.45
CA ASP A 94 -2.62 -9.08 9.60
C ASP A 94 -2.09 -7.65 9.57
N CYS A 95 -1.78 -7.14 8.37
CA CYS A 95 -1.22 -5.78 8.23
C CYS A 95 -1.42 -5.19 6.83
N PHE A 96 -1.39 -3.85 6.75
CA PHE A 96 -1.33 -3.15 5.48
C PHE A 96 -0.13 -2.20 5.46
N LEU A 97 0.63 -2.21 4.35
CA LEU A 97 1.62 -1.20 4.06
C LEU A 97 0.95 -0.11 3.24
N LEU A 98 0.59 0.99 3.91
CA LEU A 98 -0.12 2.13 3.32
C LEU A 98 0.85 3.27 3.02
N ALA A 99 1.10 3.52 1.74
CA ALA A 99 2.07 4.52 1.31
C ALA A 99 1.42 5.88 1.04
N GLY A 100 1.92 6.92 1.73
CA GLY A 100 1.56 8.32 1.50
C GLY A 100 0.12 8.71 1.84
N ARG A 101 -0.64 7.91 2.60
CA ARG A 101 -2.06 8.15 2.91
C ARG A 101 -2.36 8.25 4.41
N TYR A 102 -1.34 8.17 5.24
CA TYR A 102 -1.41 8.54 6.65
C TYR A 102 -0.13 9.29 7.03
N THR A 103 -0.17 10.59 6.88
CA THR A 103 0.97 11.51 7.05
C THR A 103 0.48 12.83 7.65
N LEU A 104 1.36 13.78 7.90
CA LEU A 104 0.94 15.14 8.29
C LEU A 104 0.08 15.83 7.22
N LEU A 105 0.27 15.47 5.94
CA LEU A 105 -0.44 16.06 4.80
C LEU A 105 -1.75 15.33 4.48
N GLU A 106 -1.77 14.01 4.64
CA GLU A 106 -2.88 13.12 4.26
C GLU A 106 -3.40 12.36 5.50
N GLN A 107 -4.65 12.64 5.90
CA GLN A 107 -5.23 12.09 7.12
C GLN A 107 -6.62 11.46 6.93
N LYS A 108 -7.10 11.36 5.68
CA LYS A 108 -8.42 10.82 5.38
C LYS A 108 -8.63 9.37 5.84
N ALA A 109 -7.57 8.58 5.91
CA ALA A 109 -7.62 7.22 6.44
C ALA A 109 -8.09 7.15 7.91
N LEU A 110 -7.94 8.24 8.70
CA LEU A 110 -8.41 8.35 10.09
C LEU A 110 -9.93 8.30 10.22
N ASP A 111 -10.67 8.71 9.20
CA ASP A 111 -12.12 8.88 9.31
C ASP A 111 -12.85 7.53 9.47
N THR A 112 -12.42 6.51 8.73
CA THR A 112 -13.09 5.19 8.70
C THR A 112 -12.11 4.01 8.74
N PHE A 113 -11.09 4.03 7.89
CA PHE A 113 -10.21 2.88 7.66
C PHE A 113 -9.38 2.50 8.89
N LEU A 114 -8.66 3.44 9.51
CA LEU A 114 -7.81 3.14 10.66
C LEU A 114 -8.61 2.63 11.86
N PRO A 115 -9.79 3.22 12.22
CA PRO A 115 -10.67 2.66 13.24
C PRO A 115 -11.17 1.25 12.91
N LYS A 116 -11.36 0.93 11.61
CA LYS A 116 -11.75 -0.42 11.16
C LYS A 116 -10.59 -1.41 11.33
N CYS A 117 -9.38 -1.01 11.00
CA CYS A 117 -8.17 -1.80 11.24
C CYS A 117 -7.97 -2.11 12.72
N GLU A 118 -8.12 -1.11 13.59
CA GLU A 118 -8.00 -1.28 15.05
C GLU A 118 -9.01 -2.32 15.56
N LYS A 119 -10.27 -2.25 15.15
CA LYS A 119 -11.31 -3.21 15.53
C LYS A 119 -11.03 -4.64 15.03
N ARG A 120 -10.32 -4.77 13.90
CA ARG A 120 -9.94 -6.05 13.30
C ARG A 120 -8.57 -6.55 13.76
N ASN A 121 -7.89 -5.80 14.63
CA ASN A 121 -6.50 -6.07 15.06
C ASN A 121 -5.53 -6.18 13.87
N CYS A 122 -5.77 -5.38 12.81
CA CYS A 122 -4.94 -5.31 11.63
C CYS A 122 -3.95 -4.16 11.75
N SER A 123 -2.66 -4.44 11.67
CA SER A 123 -1.59 -3.45 11.84
C SER A 123 -1.42 -2.57 10.59
N ILE A 124 -0.94 -1.33 10.78
CA ILE A 124 -0.60 -0.45 9.66
C ILE A 124 0.90 -0.16 9.68
N ILE A 125 1.53 -0.38 8.53
CA ILE A 125 2.92 0.01 8.27
C ILE A 125 2.87 1.23 7.37
N ILE A 126 3.46 2.32 7.83
CA ILE A 126 3.45 3.59 7.11
C ILE A 126 4.59 3.60 6.09
N GLY A 127 4.21 3.56 4.81
CA GLY A 127 5.10 3.83 3.69
C GLY A 127 5.00 5.29 3.24
N GLY A 128 6.03 5.81 2.58
CA GLY A 128 6.00 7.13 1.95
C GLY A 128 5.59 8.28 2.89
N ALA A 129 6.04 8.25 4.15
CA ALA A 129 5.63 9.20 5.21
C ALA A 129 5.86 10.67 4.86
N TYR A 130 6.75 10.94 3.90
CA TYR A 130 7.10 12.30 3.45
C TYR A 130 6.43 12.70 2.13
N ASN A 131 5.44 11.95 1.62
CA ASN A 131 4.66 12.27 0.41
C ASN A 131 5.55 12.67 -0.77
N SER A 132 6.32 11.71 -1.30
CA SER A 132 7.29 11.91 -2.39
C SER A 132 8.41 12.92 -2.05
N GLY A 133 8.65 13.18 -0.77
CA GLY A 133 9.72 14.06 -0.28
C GLY A 133 9.27 15.49 0.06
N ILE A 134 8.08 15.92 -0.34
CA ILE A 134 7.64 17.31 -0.12
C ILE A 134 7.58 17.70 1.37
N LEU A 135 7.24 16.76 2.26
CA LEU A 135 7.25 17.00 3.71
C LEU A 135 8.68 17.00 4.31
N ALA A 136 9.66 16.47 3.61
CA ALA A 136 11.06 16.51 4.04
C ALA A 136 11.78 17.79 3.60
N THR A 137 11.47 18.29 2.39
CA THR A 137 12.12 19.46 1.80
C THR A 137 11.34 20.76 2.04
N GLY A 138 10.05 20.67 2.30
CA GLY A 138 9.17 21.82 2.35
C GLY A 138 8.91 22.43 0.99
N VAL A 139 8.34 23.66 0.98
CA VAL A 139 7.98 24.39 -0.25
C VAL A 139 8.63 25.76 -0.35
N ARG A 140 9.50 26.14 0.58
CA ARG A 140 10.21 27.46 0.60
C ARG A 140 11.44 27.50 -0.30
N GLY A 141 11.95 26.32 -0.69
CA GLY A 141 13.15 26.20 -1.52
C GLY A 141 12.83 26.15 -3.02
N SER A 142 13.88 26.16 -3.84
CA SER A 142 13.80 26.09 -5.30
C SER A 142 13.85 24.65 -5.86
N GLY A 143 13.69 23.64 -5.01
CA GLY A 143 13.73 22.24 -5.42
C GLY A 143 12.43 21.76 -6.10
N PRO A 144 12.43 20.58 -6.70
CA PRO A 144 11.19 19.96 -7.19
C PRO A 144 10.28 19.65 -6.00
N HIS A 145 9.04 20.11 -6.06
CA HIS A 145 8.02 19.79 -5.08
C HIS A 145 7.18 18.65 -5.63
N LEU A 146 7.46 17.41 -5.20
CA LEU A 146 6.81 16.22 -5.70
C LEU A 146 5.71 15.72 -4.75
N TYR A 147 4.58 15.31 -5.34
CA TYR A 147 3.48 14.64 -4.66
C TYR A 147 2.91 13.55 -5.57
N ASN A 148 2.70 12.34 -5.03
CA ASN A 148 2.30 11.17 -5.85
C ASN A 148 3.21 10.94 -7.06
N TYR A 149 4.53 11.13 -6.88
CA TYR A 149 5.57 10.96 -7.91
C TYR A 149 5.53 11.97 -9.07
N LEU A 150 4.67 12.98 -9.00
CA LEU A 150 4.48 14.05 -9.98
C LEU A 150 4.70 15.42 -9.32
N ASP A 151 4.74 16.49 -10.13
CA ASP A 151 4.77 17.86 -9.60
C ASP A 151 3.55 18.12 -8.73
N ALA A 152 3.78 18.68 -7.54
CA ALA A 152 2.74 18.92 -6.57
C ALA A 152 1.80 20.05 -7.05
N PRO A 153 0.47 19.83 -7.06
CA PRO A 153 -0.47 20.88 -7.41
C PRO A 153 -0.55 21.97 -6.33
N ASP A 154 -0.98 23.17 -6.71
CA ASP A 154 -1.00 24.37 -5.85
C ASP A 154 -1.69 24.17 -4.50
N HIS A 155 -2.77 23.37 -4.47
CA HIS A 155 -3.48 23.11 -3.22
C HIS A 155 -2.65 22.27 -2.24
N ILE A 156 -1.77 21.39 -2.72
CA ILE A 156 -0.82 20.62 -1.91
C ILE A 156 0.31 21.53 -1.44
N ILE A 157 0.89 22.36 -2.32
CA ILE A 157 1.89 23.36 -1.98
C ILE A 157 1.37 24.26 -0.82
N SER A 158 0.11 24.73 -0.96
CA SER A 158 -0.54 25.58 0.06
C SER A 158 -0.73 24.87 1.40
N LYS A 159 -1.05 23.58 1.39
CA LYS A 159 -1.17 22.78 2.64
C LYS A 159 0.20 22.61 3.30
N VAL A 160 1.25 22.27 2.54
CA VAL A 160 2.61 22.10 3.08
C VAL A 160 3.12 23.41 3.67
N ALA A 161 2.91 24.54 3.00
CA ALA A 161 3.29 25.86 3.52
C ALA A 161 2.66 26.16 4.89
N LYS A 162 1.40 25.73 5.12
CA LYS A 162 0.74 25.86 6.41
C LYS A 162 1.35 24.96 7.49
N ILE A 163 1.75 23.74 7.12
CA ILE A 163 2.44 22.82 8.03
C ILE A 163 3.79 23.42 8.45
N GLU A 164 4.57 23.91 7.46
CA GLU A 164 5.84 24.61 7.74
C GLU A 164 5.68 25.77 8.70
N ALA A 165 4.63 26.59 8.51
CA ALA A 165 4.35 27.74 9.39
C ALA A 165 4.06 27.32 10.84
N VAL A 166 3.48 26.16 11.06
CA VAL A 166 3.26 25.60 12.41
C VAL A 166 4.58 25.08 13.00
N CYS A 167 5.45 24.48 12.18
CA CYS A 167 6.75 23.98 12.65
C CYS A 167 7.74 25.11 13.03
N ASP A 168 7.49 26.35 12.58
CA ASP A 168 8.32 27.51 12.91
C ASP A 168 7.95 28.16 14.27
N LEU A 169 6.89 27.72 14.95
CA LEU A 169 6.43 28.22 16.27
C LEU A 169 7.18 27.52 17.40
#